data_d0aa2a786063dd52f7ac060706174dc5
#
_entry.id   d0aa2a786063dd52f7ac060706174dc5
#
_cell.length_a   1.000
_cell.length_b   1.000
_cell.length_c   1.000
_cell.angle_alpha   90.00
_cell.angle_beta   90.00
_cell.angle_gamma   90.00
#
_symmetry.space_group_name_H-M   'P 1'
#
loop_
_entity.id
_entity.type
_entity.pdbx_description
1 polymer ?
#
loop_
_entity_poly.entity_id
_entity_poly.type
_entity_poly.pdbx_seq_one_letter_code
_entity_poly.pdbx_strand_id
1 'polypeptide(L)'
;MYLYNSATHKKEEFIPNDPSLVKMYTCGPTVYHYAHIGNLRSYIMEDVLEKYLRYVGYPVKRVMNITDVGHLTSDADEGDDKMLKGAKREHKTVMEIAKFYTDAFFEDCRKLNIKRPDIVQPATGCIDEYIKIITKLIDTGYAYFSNGNVYFDTSKLDKYYIFNEHKEEDLAVGVREGVEEDTNKRNKNDFVLWFTKSKFEDQALKWDSPWGTGYPGWHIECTGISLKYLGENLDIHCGGIDNAFPHHTNEIAQSESYIGHPWCKYWMHVMHLNTASGKMSKSKGEFLTVSLLEEKGYDPLCYRLFCLQSHYRRNLVFTWENLDNAAGTYQKLIAKVAALKNDGGEIDNEAVATLRERFNAALGNDLNTSLAVTALYDVLKYKTNDATKLFLLDDFDKVLSLDLIKKADEVRKRAAAAAKPTAGVYSILAEEGSEDAEVTAKIQARYEAKKAKNFAEADRIRDELKAQGIEITDIPGGARWKRI
;
A
#
# COMPACT_ATOMS: atom_id res chain seq x y z
N MET A 1 22.96 3.44 8.67
CA MET A 1 22.11 3.80 7.55
C MET A 1 21.90 5.31 7.52
N TYR A 2 21.52 5.86 6.37
CA TYR A 2 21.21 7.28 6.20
C TYR A 2 19.76 7.42 5.74
N LEU A 3 19.06 8.45 6.22
CA LEU A 3 17.72 8.83 5.80
C LEU A 3 17.69 10.32 5.43
N TYR A 4 16.94 10.67 4.40
CA TYR A 4 16.65 12.07 4.14
C TYR A 4 15.60 12.58 5.11
N ASN A 5 15.95 13.60 5.85
CA ASN A 5 15.07 14.25 6.80
C ASN A 5 14.46 15.50 6.18
N SER A 6 13.14 15.48 5.97
CA SER A 6 12.43 16.59 5.35
C SER A 6 12.43 17.88 6.19
N ALA A 7 12.61 17.76 7.51
CA ALA A 7 12.67 18.93 8.39
C ALA A 7 14.00 19.71 8.28
N THR A 8 15.08 19.02 7.98
CA THR A 8 16.42 19.62 7.83
C THR A 8 16.85 19.76 6.37
N HIS A 9 16.11 19.16 5.43
CA HIS A 9 16.42 19.05 3.99
C HIS A 9 17.77 18.39 3.73
N LYS A 10 18.21 17.48 4.61
CA LYS A 10 19.50 16.79 4.54
C LYS A 10 19.34 15.29 4.65
N LYS A 11 20.28 14.57 4.06
CA LYS A 11 20.47 13.16 4.34
C LYS A 11 21.35 13.03 5.58
N GLU A 12 20.81 12.38 6.61
CA GLU A 12 21.43 12.27 7.94
C GLU A 12 21.64 10.82 8.31
N GLU A 13 22.64 10.56 9.14
CA GLU A 13 22.80 9.25 9.72
C GLU A 13 21.63 8.95 10.66
N PHE A 14 21.03 7.78 10.54
CA PHE A 14 19.95 7.36 11.40
C PHE A 14 20.51 6.88 12.75
N ILE A 15 20.22 7.63 13.77
CA ILE A 15 20.58 7.33 15.16
C ILE A 15 19.27 7.42 15.96
N PRO A 16 18.66 6.29 16.37
CA PRO A 16 17.42 6.32 17.16
C PRO A 16 17.65 6.93 18.55
N ASN A 17 16.57 7.42 19.17
CA ASN A 17 16.59 7.89 20.53
C ASN A 17 16.94 6.76 21.52
N ASP A 18 16.41 5.58 21.25
CA ASP A 18 16.69 4.34 21.97
C ASP A 18 16.90 3.20 20.96
N PRO A 19 18.14 2.65 20.84
CA PRO A 19 18.41 1.53 19.93
C PRO A 19 17.62 0.26 20.26
N SER A 20 17.10 0.11 21.47
CA SER A 20 16.30 -1.03 21.88
C SER A 20 14.86 -0.97 21.38
N LEU A 21 14.38 0.20 20.93
CA LEU A 21 13.04 0.36 20.36
C LEU A 21 12.93 1.63 19.51
N VAL A 22 12.94 1.49 18.21
CA VAL A 22 12.64 2.57 17.26
C VAL A 22 11.13 2.85 17.26
N LYS A 23 10.76 4.09 17.51
CA LYS A 23 9.38 4.56 17.54
C LYS A 23 9.02 5.19 16.22
N MET A 24 8.03 4.65 15.54
CA MET A 24 7.60 5.08 14.21
C MET A 24 6.10 5.39 14.19
N TYR A 25 5.74 6.57 13.74
CA TYR A 25 4.35 6.96 13.51
C TYR A 25 4.09 7.14 12.02
N THR A 26 2.95 6.65 11.55
CA THR A 26 2.51 6.79 10.16
C THR A 26 1.08 7.30 10.12
N CYS A 27 0.84 8.39 9.38
CA CYS A 27 -0.50 8.91 9.22
C CYS A 27 -1.38 7.91 8.47
N GLY A 28 -2.50 7.54 9.08
CA GLY A 28 -3.46 6.61 8.51
C GLY A 28 -4.47 7.27 7.57
N PRO A 29 -5.35 6.49 6.95
CA PRO A 29 -6.34 6.99 6.02
C PRO A 29 -7.54 7.63 6.72
N THR A 30 -8.19 8.58 6.05
CA THR A 30 -9.57 8.98 6.37
C THR A 30 -10.52 7.99 5.70
N VAL A 31 -11.29 7.25 6.51
CA VAL A 31 -12.02 6.05 6.09
C VAL A 31 -13.48 6.34 5.66
N TYR A 32 -13.64 7.16 4.64
CA TYR A 32 -14.95 7.48 4.03
C TYR A 32 -15.09 6.94 2.59
N HIS A 33 -14.02 6.39 2.04
CA HIS A 33 -13.93 5.81 0.70
C HIS A 33 -12.74 4.85 0.62
N TYR A 34 -12.70 3.99 -0.40
CA TYR A 34 -11.52 3.17 -0.70
C TYR A 34 -10.26 4.04 -0.82
N ALA A 35 -9.12 3.50 -0.40
CA ALA A 35 -7.84 4.09 -0.69
C ALA A 35 -7.53 3.95 -2.20
N HIS A 36 -7.07 5.03 -2.83
CA HIS A 36 -6.55 4.91 -4.19
C HIS A 36 -5.07 4.46 -4.15
N ILE A 37 -4.58 3.91 -5.26
CA ILE A 37 -3.21 3.37 -5.32
C ILE A 37 -2.14 4.42 -5.01
N GLY A 38 -2.40 5.71 -5.26
CA GLY A 38 -1.49 6.79 -4.87
C GLY A 38 -1.28 6.91 -3.36
N ASN A 39 -2.33 6.71 -2.54
CA ASN A 39 -2.17 6.63 -1.09
C ASN A 39 -1.36 5.38 -0.69
N LEU A 40 -1.66 4.25 -1.31
CA LEU A 40 -1.00 2.97 -1.01
C LEU A 40 0.49 2.98 -1.34
N ARG A 41 0.95 3.83 -2.26
CA ARG A 41 2.39 4.05 -2.49
C ARG A 41 3.12 4.53 -1.23
N SER A 42 2.53 5.46 -0.47
CA SER A 42 3.13 5.93 0.78
C SER A 42 3.26 4.79 1.79
N TYR A 43 2.18 4.02 1.98
CA TYR A 43 2.18 2.87 2.90
C TYR A 43 3.14 1.74 2.48
N ILE A 44 3.37 1.53 1.16
CA ILE A 44 4.40 0.60 0.67
C ILE A 44 5.79 1.08 1.10
N MET A 45 6.11 2.36 0.96
CA MET A 45 7.43 2.89 1.30
C MET A 45 7.67 2.92 2.82
N GLU A 46 6.65 3.24 3.60
CA GLU A 46 6.66 3.16 5.07
C GLU A 46 6.87 1.71 5.55
N ASP A 47 6.23 0.74 4.90
CA ASP A 47 6.41 -0.69 5.15
C ASP A 47 7.84 -1.16 4.85
N VAL A 48 8.42 -0.69 3.75
CA VAL A 48 9.82 -0.98 3.42
C VAL A 48 10.76 -0.41 4.48
N LEU A 49 10.51 0.82 4.95
CA LEU A 49 11.32 1.43 6.01
C LEU A 49 11.24 0.59 7.30
N GLU A 50 10.04 0.23 7.76
CA GLU A 50 9.87 -0.60 8.95
C GLU A 50 10.58 -1.95 8.79
N LYS A 51 10.37 -2.63 7.66
CA LYS A 51 10.96 -3.94 7.39
C LYS A 51 12.48 -3.87 7.29
N TYR A 52 13.02 -2.81 6.70
CA TYR A 52 14.47 -2.63 6.61
C TYR A 52 15.09 -2.33 7.98
N LEU A 53 14.47 -1.48 8.80
CA LEU A 53 14.92 -1.26 10.18
C LEU A 53 14.98 -2.57 10.96
N ARG A 54 13.93 -3.41 10.87
CA ARG A 54 13.92 -4.73 11.49
C ARG A 54 14.98 -5.66 10.90
N TYR A 55 15.19 -5.62 9.59
CA TYR A 55 16.20 -6.43 8.89
C TYR A 55 17.64 -6.12 9.35
N VAL A 56 17.93 -4.88 9.62
CA VAL A 56 19.25 -4.47 10.18
C VAL A 56 19.31 -4.54 11.70
N GLY A 57 18.31 -5.11 12.36
CA GLY A 57 18.34 -5.49 13.78
C GLY A 57 17.67 -4.51 14.74
N TYR A 58 17.01 -3.46 14.27
CA TYR A 58 16.26 -2.57 15.17
C TYR A 58 14.87 -3.15 15.48
N PRO A 59 14.49 -3.32 16.76
CA PRO A 59 13.09 -3.47 17.14
C PRO A 59 12.32 -2.19 16.80
N VAL A 60 11.15 -2.32 16.17
CA VAL A 60 10.33 -1.17 15.76
C VAL A 60 8.94 -1.29 16.38
N LYS A 61 8.43 -0.19 16.93
CA LYS A 61 7.01 -0.04 17.29
C LYS A 61 6.36 0.97 16.36
N ARG A 62 5.52 0.50 15.45
CA ARG A 62 4.79 1.35 14.51
C ARG A 62 3.35 1.57 14.98
N VAL A 63 2.95 2.84 15.04
CA VAL A 63 1.60 3.27 15.37
C VAL A 63 0.99 4.01 14.18
N MET A 64 -0.30 3.78 13.94
CA MET A 64 -1.07 4.44 12.88
C MET A 64 -2.44 4.84 13.44
N ASN A 65 -2.90 6.04 13.09
CA ASN A 65 -4.29 6.42 13.31
C ASN A 65 -5.21 5.86 12.23
N ILE A 66 -6.49 5.83 12.54
CA ILE A 66 -7.58 5.78 11.55
C ILE A 66 -8.45 7.00 11.81
N THR A 67 -8.56 7.87 10.81
CA THR A 67 -9.44 9.03 10.89
C THR A 67 -10.88 8.61 10.59
N ASP A 68 -11.63 8.32 11.65
CA ASP A 68 -13.02 7.84 11.66
C ASP A 68 -14.00 8.91 12.15
N VAL A 69 -13.54 10.12 12.36
CA VAL A 69 -14.36 11.31 12.65
C VAL A 69 -14.42 12.22 11.43
N GLY A 70 -15.50 12.98 11.29
CA GLY A 70 -15.71 13.85 10.14
C GLY A 70 -14.69 14.96 10.06
N HIS A 71 -14.04 15.05 8.89
CA HIS A 71 -13.19 16.17 8.52
C HIS A 71 -13.77 16.91 7.33
N LEU A 72 -13.52 18.19 7.30
CA LEU A 72 -13.94 19.05 6.20
C LEU A 72 -13.19 18.69 4.91
N THR A 73 -13.79 18.98 3.77
CA THR A 73 -13.25 18.59 2.45
C THR A 73 -11.99 19.34 2.07
N SER A 74 -11.67 20.45 2.73
CA SER A 74 -10.41 21.18 2.56
C SER A 74 -9.47 20.98 3.74
N ASP A 75 -8.17 21.00 3.47
CA ASP A 75 -7.11 20.94 4.49
C ASP A 75 -7.02 22.28 5.28
N ALA A 76 -7.86 23.28 4.91
CA ALA A 76 -7.93 24.62 5.49
C ALA A 76 -9.16 24.81 6.40
N ASP A 77 -9.61 23.78 7.08
CA ASP A 77 -10.76 23.78 8.01
C ASP A 77 -12.10 24.21 7.37
N GLU A 78 -12.27 23.98 6.06
CA GLU A 78 -13.48 24.35 5.31
C GLU A 78 -14.01 23.20 4.43
N GLY A 79 -15.30 23.26 4.06
CA GLY A 79 -15.96 22.31 3.16
C GLY A 79 -16.86 21.29 3.87
N ASP A 80 -17.45 20.33 3.13
CA ASP A 80 -18.39 19.32 3.66
C ASP A 80 -17.68 18.26 4.50
N ASP A 81 -18.40 17.71 5.48
CA ASP A 81 -17.93 16.53 6.24
C ASP A 81 -17.80 15.29 5.31
N LYS A 82 -16.59 14.79 5.19
CA LYS A 82 -16.26 13.64 4.34
C LYS A 82 -16.96 12.37 4.79
N MET A 83 -17.03 12.13 6.13
CA MET A 83 -17.65 10.92 6.70
C MET A 83 -19.16 10.93 6.51
N LEU A 84 -19.81 12.08 6.77
CA LEU A 84 -21.24 12.23 6.57
C LEU A 84 -21.63 12.10 5.10
N LYS A 85 -20.83 12.65 4.18
CA LYS A 85 -21.03 12.49 2.73
C LYS A 85 -20.93 11.02 2.30
N GLY A 86 -19.98 10.26 2.85
CA GLY A 86 -19.85 8.82 2.65
C GLY A 86 -21.09 8.06 3.17
N ALA A 87 -21.52 8.37 4.39
CA ALA A 87 -22.67 7.76 5.04
C ALA A 87 -23.98 8.01 4.26
N LYS A 88 -24.24 9.23 3.83
CA LYS A 88 -25.40 9.58 2.98
C LYS A 88 -25.38 8.86 1.64
N ARG A 89 -24.21 8.76 1.00
CA ARG A 89 -24.04 8.06 -0.30
C ARG A 89 -24.41 6.58 -0.21
N GLU A 90 -24.07 5.92 0.89
CA GLU A 90 -24.21 4.47 1.06
C GLU A 90 -25.38 4.06 1.95
N HIS A 91 -26.18 5.01 2.42
CA HIS A 91 -27.31 4.78 3.35
C HIS A 91 -26.89 4.01 4.61
N LYS A 92 -25.73 4.35 5.18
CA LYS A 92 -25.15 3.75 6.39
C LYS A 92 -24.86 4.82 7.43
N THR A 93 -24.64 4.39 8.68
CA THR A 93 -24.11 5.27 9.72
C THR A 93 -22.65 5.61 9.48
N VAL A 94 -22.16 6.71 10.06
CA VAL A 94 -20.74 7.11 9.98
C VAL A 94 -19.82 6.00 10.52
N MET A 95 -20.22 5.34 11.62
CA MET A 95 -19.41 4.25 12.22
C MET A 95 -19.38 2.99 11.35
N GLU A 96 -20.48 2.63 10.69
CA GLU A 96 -20.49 1.51 9.73
C GLU A 96 -19.63 1.80 8.52
N ILE A 97 -19.63 3.03 8.00
CA ILE A 97 -18.75 3.48 6.93
C ILE A 97 -17.29 3.42 7.36
N ALA A 98 -16.97 3.97 8.54
CA ALA A 98 -15.62 3.94 9.08
C ALA A 98 -15.08 2.52 9.21
N LYS A 99 -15.89 1.61 9.77
CA LYS A 99 -15.51 0.20 9.89
C LYS A 99 -15.30 -0.45 8.53
N PHE A 100 -16.25 -0.29 7.60
CA PHE A 100 -16.19 -0.90 6.28
C PHE A 100 -14.93 -0.49 5.51
N TYR A 101 -14.62 0.82 5.44
CA TYR A 101 -13.45 1.29 4.71
C TYR A 101 -12.12 1.06 5.45
N THR A 102 -12.16 0.94 6.78
CA THR A 102 -11.00 0.47 7.55
C THR A 102 -10.66 -0.97 7.19
N ASP A 103 -11.66 -1.86 7.16
CA ASP A 103 -11.47 -3.26 6.80
C ASP A 103 -10.99 -3.38 5.35
N ALA A 104 -11.58 -2.62 4.41
CA ALA A 104 -11.17 -2.57 3.01
C ALA A 104 -9.72 -2.08 2.83
N PHE A 105 -9.33 -1.04 3.57
CA PHE A 105 -7.95 -0.53 3.55
C PHE A 105 -6.94 -1.57 4.00
N PHE A 106 -7.22 -2.29 5.10
CA PHE A 106 -6.29 -3.33 5.57
C PHE A 106 -6.30 -4.57 4.68
N GLU A 107 -7.39 -4.86 3.99
CA GLU A 107 -7.39 -5.92 2.96
C GLU A 107 -6.52 -5.52 1.76
N ASP A 108 -6.58 -4.28 1.29
CA ASP A 108 -5.69 -3.78 0.25
C ASP A 108 -4.22 -3.80 0.70
N CYS A 109 -3.95 -3.42 1.96
CA CYS A 109 -2.61 -3.55 2.56
C CYS A 109 -2.12 -5.00 2.57
N ARG A 110 -2.98 -5.96 2.93
CA ARG A 110 -2.66 -7.39 2.92
C ARG A 110 -2.31 -7.89 1.52
N LYS A 111 -3.09 -7.50 0.50
CA LYS A 111 -2.84 -7.85 -0.90
C LYS A 111 -1.52 -7.29 -1.43
N LEU A 112 -1.09 -6.16 -0.88
CA LEU A 112 0.18 -5.50 -1.22
C LEU A 112 1.34 -5.93 -0.30
N ASN A 113 1.14 -6.93 0.58
CA ASN A 113 2.12 -7.35 1.58
C ASN A 113 2.64 -6.22 2.48
N ILE A 114 1.78 -5.24 2.78
CA ILE A 114 2.04 -4.18 3.75
C ILE A 114 1.74 -4.73 5.15
N LYS A 115 2.75 -4.72 6.02
CA LYS A 115 2.58 -5.16 7.41
C LYS A 115 1.59 -4.25 8.14
N ARG A 116 0.63 -4.84 8.86
CA ARG A 116 -0.24 -4.07 9.76
C ARG A 116 0.60 -3.42 10.86
N PRO A 117 0.40 -2.14 11.20
CA PRO A 117 1.08 -1.49 12.33
C PRO A 117 0.84 -2.24 13.64
N ASP A 118 1.79 -2.12 14.58
CA ASP A 118 1.69 -2.79 15.90
C ASP A 118 0.50 -2.24 16.70
N ILE A 119 0.18 -0.94 16.52
CA ILE A 119 -1.02 -0.30 17.05
C ILE A 119 -1.72 0.45 15.92
N VAL A 120 -3.02 0.20 15.78
CA VAL A 120 -3.94 0.95 14.90
C VAL A 120 -5.00 1.55 15.80
N GLN A 121 -5.06 2.89 15.85
CA GLN A 121 -5.93 3.62 16.76
C GLN A 121 -6.94 4.47 15.99
N PRO A 122 -8.26 4.19 16.08
CA PRO A 122 -9.28 5.12 15.61
C PRO A 122 -9.24 6.45 16.39
N ALA A 123 -9.39 7.56 15.69
CA ALA A 123 -9.33 8.89 16.26
C ALA A 123 -10.40 9.11 17.34
N THR A 124 -11.61 8.57 17.13
CA THR A 124 -12.71 8.63 18.11
C THR A 124 -12.39 7.99 19.46
N GLY A 125 -11.39 7.11 19.52
CA GLY A 125 -10.95 6.44 20.76
C GLY A 125 -9.93 7.22 21.60
N CYS A 126 -9.62 8.49 21.25
CA CYS A 126 -8.60 9.30 21.94
C CYS A 126 -9.07 10.72 22.31
N ILE A 127 -10.38 10.94 22.40
CA ILE A 127 -10.96 12.26 22.67
C ILE A 127 -10.43 12.88 23.97
N ASP A 128 -10.32 12.11 25.03
CA ASP A 128 -9.81 12.60 26.33
C ASP A 128 -8.35 13.09 26.21
N GLU A 129 -7.53 12.42 25.40
CA GLU A 129 -6.15 12.84 25.16
C GLU A 129 -6.10 14.17 24.41
N TYR A 130 -6.99 14.37 23.44
CA TYR A 130 -7.06 15.64 22.70
C TYR A 130 -7.48 16.78 23.62
N ILE A 131 -8.52 16.59 24.43
CA ILE A 131 -8.99 17.58 25.42
C ILE A 131 -7.85 17.93 26.37
N LYS A 132 -7.12 16.94 26.89
CA LYS A 132 -5.97 17.15 27.78
C LYS A 132 -4.89 18.00 27.14
N ILE A 133 -4.50 17.71 25.89
CA ILE A 133 -3.47 18.45 25.16
C ILE A 133 -3.93 19.88 24.90
N ILE A 134 -5.15 20.06 24.39
CA ILE A 134 -5.72 21.37 24.08
C ILE A 134 -5.84 22.22 25.34
N THR A 135 -6.28 21.66 26.46
CA THR A 135 -6.34 22.37 27.75
C THR A 135 -4.98 22.91 28.14
N LYS A 136 -3.92 22.09 28.09
CA LYS A 136 -2.55 22.55 28.40
C LYS A 136 -2.08 23.63 27.42
N LEU A 137 -2.39 23.53 26.13
CA LEU A 137 -2.03 24.56 25.15
C LEU A 137 -2.73 25.89 25.43
N ILE A 138 -3.98 25.87 25.92
CA ILE A 138 -4.68 27.10 26.36
C ILE A 138 -4.00 27.66 27.63
N ASP A 139 -3.74 26.83 28.64
CA ASP A 139 -3.15 27.23 29.91
C ASP A 139 -1.75 27.84 29.72
N THR A 140 -1.01 27.38 28.72
CA THR A 140 0.34 27.86 28.39
C THR A 140 0.35 28.98 27.36
N GLY A 141 -0.84 29.42 26.88
CA GLY A 141 -0.99 30.56 25.98
C GLY A 141 -0.71 30.28 24.49
N TYR A 142 -0.54 29.01 24.09
CA TYR A 142 -0.39 28.59 22.69
C TYR A 142 -1.73 28.40 21.96
N ALA A 143 -2.84 28.34 22.70
CA ALA A 143 -4.16 28.25 22.12
C ALA A 143 -5.13 29.26 22.74
N TYR A 144 -6.19 29.59 22.03
CA TYR A 144 -7.21 30.52 22.47
C TYR A 144 -8.60 30.12 21.99
N PHE A 145 -9.61 30.54 22.75
CA PHE A 145 -11.01 30.37 22.39
C PHE A 145 -11.53 31.64 21.66
N SER A 146 -12.17 31.41 20.53
CA SER A 146 -12.78 32.52 19.76
C SER A 146 -14.06 32.03 19.06
N ASN A 147 -15.15 32.73 19.28
CA ASN A 147 -16.46 32.52 18.65
C ASN A 147 -16.95 31.07 18.60
N GLY A 148 -16.67 30.32 19.67
CA GLY A 148 -17.12 28.91 19.79
C GLY A 148 -16.11 27.85 19.36
N ASN A 149 -14.93 28.21 18.88
CA ASN A 149 -13.88 27.26 18.51
C ASN A 149 -12.58 27.52 19.27
N VAL A 150 -11.77 26.49 19.44
CA VAL A 150 -10.42 26.62 20.00
C VAL A 150 -9.42 26.59 18.86
N TYR A 151 -8.56 27.60 18.81
CA TYR A 151 -7.54 27.77 17.77
C TYR A 151 -6.14 27.67 18.39
N PHE A 152 -5.20 27.14 17.63
CA PHE A 152 -3.77 27.27 17.91
C PHE A 152 -3.28 28.63 17.42
N ASP A 153 -2.51 29.34 18.25
CA ASP A 153 -1.93 30.65 17.97
C ASP A 153 -0.52 30.49 17.39
N THR A 154 -0.44 30.51 16.05
CA THR A 154 0.83 30.31 15.33
C THR A 154 1.83 31.44 15.55
N SER A 155 1.40 32.64 16.01
CA SER A 155 2.28 33.75 16.32
C SER A 155 3.17 33.53 17.55
N LYS A 156 2.88 32.48 18.33
CA LYS A 156 3.67 32.08 19.50
C LYS A 156 4.89 31.24 19.16
N LEU A 157 5.02 30.81 17.89
CA LEU A 157 6.12 29.96 17.43
C LEU A 157 7.24 30.82 16.85
N ASP A 158 8.48 30.52 17.21
CA ASP A 158 9.66 31.14 16.60
C ASP A 158 9.77 30.79 15.11
N LYS A 159 9.36 29.58 14.73
CA LYS A 159 9.35 29.09 13.36
C LYS A 159 8.15 28.19 13.13
N TYR A 160 7.28 28.54 12.17
CA TYR A 160 6.11 27.74 11.80
C TYR A 160 6.36 26.88 10.56
N TYR A 161 6.92 27.45 9.49
CA TYR A 161 7.17 26.75 8.22
C TYR A 161 8.44 25.89 8.31
N ILE A 162 8.29 24.61 8.71
CA ILE A 162 9.43 23.72 8.94
C ILE A 162 9.88 23.06 7.63
N PHE A 163 8.93 22.58 6.81
CA PHE A 163 9.23 21.76 5.63
C PHE A 163 9.38 22.55 4.33
N ASN A 164 9.05 23.84 4.33
CA ASN A 164 9.08 24.69 3.15
C ASN A 164 10.22 25.72 3.27
N GLU A 165 11.07 25.81 2.25
CA GLU A 165 12.08 26.87 2.13
C GLU A 165 11.48 28.18 1.62
N HIS A 166 10.19 28.17 1.21
CA HIS A 166 9.50 29.33 0.65
C HIS A 166 9.12 30.33 1.72
N LYS A 167 9.22 31.61 1.35
CA LYS A 167 8.78 32.71 2.19
C LYS A 167 7.25 32.67 2.36
N GLU A 168 6.78 33.22 3.46
CA GLU A 168 5.36 33.35 3.84
C GLU A 168 4.47 33.88 2.68
N GLU A 169 5.04 34.76 1.85
CA GLU A 169 4.39 35.35 0.66
C GLU A 169 4.11 34.34 -0.46
N ASP A 170 4.98 33.34 -0.64
CA ASP A 170 4.82 32.32 -1.69
C ASP A 170 3.79 31.26 -1.31
N LEU A 171 3.55 31.05 -0.01
CA LEU A 171 2.54 30.13 0.50
C LEU A 171 1.14 30.73 0.53
N ALA A 172 1.03 32.06 0.57
CA ALA A 172 -0.23 32.78 0.40
C ALA A 172 -0.83 32.61 -1.01
N VAL A 173 0.00 32.33 -2.03
CA VAL A 173 -0.42 32.01 -3.41
C VAL A 173 -1.05 30.62 -3.53
N GLY A 174 -0.78 29.71 -2.58
CA GLY A 174 -1.35 28.36 -2.53
C GLY A 174 -2.73 28.27 -1.87
N VAL A 175 -3.29 29.37 -1.37
CA VAL A 175 -4.68 29.45 -0.90
C VAL A 175 -5.59 29.32 -2.11
N ARG A 176 -6.30 28.19 -2.20
CA ARG A 176 -7.24 27.90 -3.29
C ARG A 176 -8.22 29.06 -3.42
N GLU A 177 -8.42 29.56 -4.66
CA GLU A 177 -9.49 30.51 -4.97
C GLU A 177 -10.82 29.97 -4.43
N GLY A 178 -11.51 30.74 -3.57
CA GLY A 178 -12.82 30.40 -3.00
C GLY A 178 -12.84 30.00 -1.53
N VAL A 179 -11.72 30.10 -0.80
CA VAL A 179 -11.68 29.93 0.67
C VAL A 179 -12.08 31.25 1.32
N GLU A 180 -13.23 31.26 2.03
CA GLU A 180 -13.64 32.40 2.84
C GLU A 180 -12.71 32.53 4.05
N GLU A 181 -12.20 33.73 4.28
CA GLU A 181 -11.34 34.08 5.42
C GLU A 181 -12.11 33.85 6.74
N ASP A 182 -11.60 32.97 7.64
CA ASP A 182 -12.18 32.83 8.98
C ASP A 182 -11.76 34.04 9.85
N THR A 183 -12.65 34.99 9.93
CA THR A 183 -12.46 36.23 10.69
C THR A 183 -12.32 36.02 12.21
N ASN A 184 -12.52 34.79 12.71
CA ASN A 184 -12.35 34.46 14.13
C ASN A 184 -10.90 34.17 14.48
N LYS A 185 -10.04 33.89 13.51
CA LYS A 185 -8.60 33.69 13.67
C LYS A 185 -7.89 34.98 14.01
N ARG A 186 -6.94 34.93 14.94
CA ARG A 186 -6.05 36.08 15.24
C ARG A 186 -5.01 36.27 14.14
N ASN A 187 -4.50 35.15 13.62
CA ASN A 187 -3.52 35.11 12.54
C ASN A 187 -4.03 34.21 11.42
N LYS A 188 -3.68 34.52 10.20
CA LYS A 188 -4.11 33.77 9.00
C LYS A 188 -3.76 32.27 9.07
N ASN A 189 -2.62 31.94 9.65
CA ASN A 189 -2.12 30.57 9.75
C ASN A 189 -2.64 29.80 10.97
N ASP A 190 -3.41 30.44 11.87
CA ASP A 190 -4.01 29.75 12.99
C ASP A 190 -4.94 28.65 12.50
N PHE A 191 -5.00 27.56 13.23
CA PHE A 191 -5.80 26.38 12.85
C PHE A 191 -6.62 25.88 14.02
N VAL A 192 -7.73 25.21 13.69
CA VAL A 192 -8.69 24.77 14.71
C VAL A 192 -8.19 23.53 15.41
N LEU A 193 -8.23 23.54 16.75
CA LEU A 193 -7.97 22.41 17.63
C LEU A 193 -9.25 21.69 18.04
N TRP A 194 -10.33 22.47 18.26
CA TRP A 194 -11.65 21.96 18.65
C TRP A 194 -12.77 22.81 18.06
N PHE A 195 -13.69 22.17 17.36
CA PHE A 195 -14.87 22.80 16.79
C PHE A 195 -16.07 22.64 17.72
N THR A 196 -16.67 23.72 18.19
CA THR A 196 -18.02 23.70 18.80
C THR A 196 -19.04 24.38 17.88
N LYS A 197 -18.59 25.27 17.00
CA LYS A 197 -19.40 25.87 15.95
C LYS A 197 -18.71 25.58 14.61
N SER A 198 -19.41 24.90 13.73
CA SER A 198 -19.00 24.77 12.33
C SER A 198 -20.14 25.28 11.45
N LYS A 199 -19.85 25.65 10.21
CA LYS A 199 -20.86 25.95 9.18
C LYS A 199 -21.78 24.74 8.92
N PHE A 200 -21.43 23.57 9.42
CA PHE A 200 -22.13 22.31 9.25
C PHE A 200 -22.72 21.86 10.59
N GLU A 201 -23.98 22.18 10.83
CA GLU A 201 -24.71 21.77 12.02
C GLU A 201 -24.90 20.23 12.10
N ASP A 202 -24.76 19.55 10.97
CA ASP A 202 -25.02 18.12 10.77
C ASP A 202 -23.84 17.21 11.13
N GLN A 203 -22.78 17.67 11.82
CA GLN A 203 -21.69 16.79 12.25
C GLN A 203 -22.22 15.63 13.10
N ALA A 204 -22.02 14.38 12.60
CA ALA A 204 -22.65 13.19 13.18
C ALA A 204 -22.08 12.80 14.55
N LEU A 205 -20.80 13.08 14.80
CA LEU A 205 -20.10 12.71 16.03
C LEU A 205 -19.63 13.95 16.77
N LYS A 206 -20.08 14.10 18.01
CA LYS A 206 -19.72 15.21 18.90
C LYS A 206 -19.49 14.69 20.31
N TRP A 207 -18.60 15.32 21.04
CA TRP A 207 -18.23 15.00 22.41
C TRP A 207 -18.28 16.24 23.27
N ASP A 208 -18.57 16.06 24.56
CA ASP A 208 -18.49 17.15 25.54
C ASP A 208 -17.02 17.52 25.81
N SER A 209 -16.78 18.81 25.94
CA SER A 209 -15.48 19.36 26.28
C SER A 209 -15.62 20.58 27.20
N PRO A 210 -14.54 21.07 27.82
CA PRO A 210 -14.58 22.31 28.63
C PRO A 210 -15.02 23.55 27.83
N TRP A 211 -14.95 23.48 26.51
CA TRP A 211 -15.30 24.60 25.61
C TRP A 211 -16.69 24.46 25.00
N GLY A 212 -17.37 23.35 25.26
CA GLY A 212 -18.68 22.99 24.73
C GLY A 212 -18.67 21.70 23.95
N THR A 213 -19.86 21.21 23.61
CA THR A 213 -20.05 19.98 22.82
C THR A 213 -19.56 20.21 21.39
N GLY A 214 -18.63 19.37 20.91
CA GLY A 214 -17.97 19.57 19.63
C GLY A 214 -17.12 18.38 19.16
N TYR A 215 -16.15 18.63 18.29
CA TYR A 215 -15.29 17.60 17.76
C TYR A 215 -13.85 18.11 17.52
N PRO A 216 -12.84 17.23 17.50
CA PRO A 216 -11.44 17.63 17.32
C PRO A 216 -11.17 18.16 15.92
N GLY A 217 -10.19 19.07 15.80
CA GLY A 217 -9.55 19.39 14.54
C GLY A 217 -8.74 18.20 14.00
N TRP A 218 -8.39 18.22 12.73
CA TRP A 218 -7.72 17.10 12.08
C TRP A 218 -6.31 16.80 12.61
N HIS A 219 -5.56 17.84 12.92
CA HIS A 219 -4.13 17.69 13.26
C HIS A 219 -3.91 17.16 14.68
N ILE A 220 -4.85 17.41 15.61
CA ILE A 220 -4.72 16.97 17.01
C ILE A 220 -4.83 15.45 17.17
N GLU A 221 -5.44 14.76 16.20
CA GLU A 221 -5.58 13.31 16.22
C GLU A 221 -4.22 12.63 16.22
N CYS A 222 -3.38 12.95 15.23
CA CYS A 222 -2.05 12.34 15.11
C CYS A 222 -1.15 12.76 16.28
N THR A 223 -1.21 14.01 16.72
CA THR A 223 -0.51 14.48 17.93
C THR A 223 -0.91 13.65 19.15
N GLY A 224 -2.20 13.54 19.46
CA GLY A 224 -2.68 12.83 20.65
C GLY A 224 -2.38 11.34 20.62
N ILE A 225 -2.61 10.68 19.48
CA ILE A 225 -2.37 9.24 19.31
C ILE A 225 -0.87 8.92 19.41
N SER A 226 -0.02 9.70 18.75
CA SER A 226 1.42 9.45 18.79
C SER A 226 2.00 9.66 20.19
N LEU A 227 1.64 10.75 20.87
CA LEU A 227 2.08 11.03 22.25
C LEU A 227 1.60 9.93 23.23
N LYS A 228 0.36 9.44 23.07
CA LYS A 228 -0.21 8.39 23.90
C LYS A 228 0.56 7.07 23.82
N TYR A 229 0.89 6.64 22.60
CA TYR A 229 1.46 5.31 22.37
C TYR A 229 2.97 5.27 22.20
N LEU A 230 3.59 6.37 21.77
CA LEU A 230 5.03 6.47 21.49
C LEU A 230 5.75 7.44 22.43
N GLY A 231 5.02 8.32 23.15
CA GLY A 231 5.56 9.28 24.10
C GLY A 231 6.21 10.49 23.42
N GLU A 232 6.98 11.23 24.19
CA GLU A 232 7.47 12.56 23.85
C GLU A 232 8.71 12.58 22.95
N ASN A 233 9.35 11.44 22.73
CA ASN A 233 10.53 11.30 21.86
C ASN A 233 10.23 10.29 20.74
N LEU A 234 9.78 10.81 19.61
CA LEU A 234 9.49 10.03 18.41
C LEU A 234 10.75 9.96 17.53
N ASP A 235 11.06 8.78 16.99
CA ASP A 235 12.21 8.64 16.08
C ASP A 235 11.82 9.05 14.67
N ILE A 236 10.75 8.47 14.12
CA ILE A 236 10.38 8.66 12.71
C ILE A 236 8.89 8.96 12.61
N HIS A 237 8.57 10.00 11.85
CA HIS A 237 7.21 10.29 11.40
C HIS A 237 7.13 10.25 9.88
N CYS A 238 6.16 9.50 9.33
CA CYS A 238 6.00 9.29 7.90
C CYS A 238 4.63 9.75 7.40
N GLY A 239 4.60 10.17 6.13
CA GLY A 239 3.38 10.45 5.38
C GLY A 239 3.63 10.77 3.91
N GLY A 240 2.59 11.09 3.17
CA GLY A 240 2.70 11.66 1.84
C GLY A 240 3.25 13.10 1.89
N ILE A 241 3.82 13.57 0.78
CA ILE A 241 4.32 14.96 0.71
C ILE A 241 3.21 16.00 0.97
N ASP A 242 1.96 15.66 0.70
CA ASP A 242 0.81 16.51 1.01
C ASP A 242 0.66 16.76 2.51
N ASN A 243 1.12 15.84 3.35
CA ASN A 243 1.04 15.97 4.79
C ASN A 243 2.09 16.93 5.35
N ALA A 244 3.16 17.23 4.62
CA ALA A 244 4.22 18.13 5.10
C ALA A 244 3.64 19.49 5.52
N PHE A 245 2.73 20.03 4.71
CA PHE A 245 1.98 21.26 5.02
C PHE A 245 0.52 21.14 4.55
N PRO A 246 -0.46 21.50 5.40
CA PRO A 246 -0.27 22.02 6.78
C PRO A 246 -0.17 20.94 7.87
N HIS A 247 -0.47 19.64 7.57
CA HIS A 247 -0.74 18.61 8.59
C HIS A 247 0.43 18.38 9.55
N HIS A 248 1.58 17.92 9.07
CA HIS A 248 2.75 17.66 9.93
C HIS A 248 3.34 18.94 10.54
N THR A 249 3.26 20.08 9.82
CA THR A 249 3.63 21.38 10.37
C THR A 249 2.79 21.70 11.61
N ASN A 250 1.47 21.47 11.55
CA ASN A 250 0.57 21.69 12.67
C ASN A 250 0.76 20.67 13.80
N GLU A 251 1.11 19.42 13.47
CA GLU A 251 1.47 18.44 14.49
C GLU A 251 2.73 18.82 15.26
N ILE A 252 3.77 19.34 14.58
CA ILE A 252 4.96 19.88 15.24
C ILE A 252 4.57 21.02 16.18
N ALA A 253 3.78 21.98 15.67
CA ALA A 253 3.32 23.10 16.48
C ALA A 253 2.61 22.64 17.76
N GLN A 254 1.67 21.71 17.66
CA GLN A 254 0.93 21.17 18.80
C GLN A 254 1.82 20.38 19.75
N SER A 255 2.58 19.42 19.20
CA SER A 255 3.38 18.50 20.03
C SER A 255 4.48 19.24 20.77
N GLU A 256 5.29 20.04 20.09
CA GLU A 256 6.44 20.72 20.70
C GLU A 256 6.00 21.83 21.69
N SER A 257 4.90 22.54 21.41
CA SER A 257 4.32 23.47 22.37
C SER A 257 3.74 22.78 23.61
N TYR A 258 3.22 21.56 23.44
CA TYR A 258 2.68 20.77 24.53
C TYR A 258 3.79 20.17 25.42
N ILE A 259 4.87 19.61 24.83
CA ILE A 259 5.94 18.93 25.58
C ILE A 259 7.07 19.87 25.99
N GLY A 260 7.31 20.97 25.27
CA GLY A 260 8.33 21.98 25.55
C GLY A 260 9.73 21.67 25.00
N HIS A 261 9.85 20.71 24.08
CA HIS A 261 11.10 20.35 23.38
C HIS A 261 10.82 19.75 21.99
N PRO A 262 11.86 19.59 21.12
CA PRO A 262 11.67 18.92 19.82
C PRO A 262 11.09 17.51 20.00
N TRP A 263 10.07 17.20 19.19
CA TRP A 263 9.27 15.98 19.33
C TRP A 263 9.78 14.82 18.47
N CYS A 264 9.89 15.04 17.16
CA CYS A 264 10.23 14.00 16.20
C CYS A 264 11.58 14.26 15.54
N LYS A 265 12.42 13.21 15.48
CA LYS A 265 13.80 13.34 15.00
C LYS A 265 13.92 13.27 13.48
N TYR A 266 13.17 12.37 12.81
CA TYR A 266 13.23 12.18 11.35
C TYR A 266 11.85 12.25 10.72
N TRP A 267 11.73 13.09 9.71
CA TRP A 267 10.49 13.27 8.93
C TRP A 267 10.68 12.71 7.53
N MET A 268 9.86 11.70 7.17
CA MET A 268 9.90 11.06 5.87
C MET A 268 8.64 11.37 5.08
N HIS A 269 8.79 11.97 3.89
CA HIS A 269 7.69 12.27 2.99
C HIS A 269 7.84 11.53 1.66
N VAL A 270 6.78 10.82 1.26
CA VAL A 270 6.72 10.10 -0.01
C VAL A 270 6.09 11.00 -1.07
N MET A 271 6.78 11.17 -2.20
CA MET A 271 6.31 11.99 -3.31
C MET A 271 5.09 11.39 -4.00
N HIS A 272 4.35 12.22 -4.76
CA HIS A 272 3.10 11.83 -5.39
C HIS A 272 3.23 10.68 -6.38
N LEU A 273 2.15 9.91 -6.49
CA LEU A 273 1.81 9.16 -7.68
C LEU A 273 0.93 10.03 -8.58
N ASN A 274 1.46 10.42 -9.73
CA ASN A 274 0.75 11.20 -10.72
C ASN A 274 0.16 10.29 -11.81
N THR A 275 -0.91 10.75 -12.46
CA THR A 275 -1.36 10.20 -13.74
C THR A 275 -0.80 11.05 -14.88
N ALA A 276 -0.99 10.62 -16.13
CA ALA A 276 -0.59 11.42 -17.30
C ALA A 276 -1.25 12.82 -17.33
N SER A 277 -2.42 12.98 -16.67
CA SER A 277 -3.15 14.25 -16.53
C SER A 277 -2.77 15.05 -15.27
N GLY A 278 -1.77 14.64 -14.49
CA GLY A 278 -1.32 15.28 -13.26
C GLY A 278 -1.65 14.49 -11.99
N LYS A 279 -1.83 15.19 -10.86
CA LYS A 279 -2.14 14.54 -9.57
C LYS A 279 -3.43 13.74 -9.67
N MET A 280 -3.39 12.48 -9.20
CA MET A 280 -4.58 11.63 -9.11
C MET A 280 -5.58 12.26 -8.14
N SER A 281 -6.79 12.50 -8.61
CA SER A 281 -7.87 13.04 -7.79
C SER A 281 -9.19 12.33 -8.09
N LYS A 282 -10.03 12.20 -7.06
CA LYS A 282 -11.35 11.55 -7.14
C LYS A 282 -12.30 12.17 -8.19
N SER A 283 -12.05 13.40 -8.62
CA SER A 283 -12.92 14.16 -9.50
C SER A 283 -12.50 14.18 -10.97
N LYS A 284 -11.32 13.67 -11.33
CA LYS A 284 -10.70 13.88 -12.67
C LYS A 284 -10.41 12.61 -13.48
N GLY A 285 -10.96 11.45 -13.13
CA GLY A 285 -10.70 10.25 -13.93
C GLY A 285 -11.08 8.96 -13.21
N GLU A 286 -10.61 7.83 -13.75
CA GLU A 286 -10.80 6.50 -13.19
C GLU A 286 -10.21 6.44 -11.77
N PHE A 287 -11.03 6.05 -10.78
CA PHE A 287 -10.59 5.93 -9.39
C PHE A 287 -9.82 4.62 -9.22
N LEU A 288 -8.50 4.70 -9.31
CA LEU A 288 -7.60 3.56 -9.33
C LEU A 288 -7.46 2.95 -7.92
N THR A 289 -8.04 1.76 -7.73
CA THR A 289 -7.97 0.96 -6.50
C THR A 289 -7.24 -0.36 -6.75
N VAL A 290 -6.87 -1.07 -5.67
CA VAL A 290 -6.31 -2.43 -5.79
C VAL A 290 -7.32 -3.37 -6.43
N SER A 291 -8.62 -3.26 -6.07
CA SER A 291 -9.68 -4.07 -6.67
C SER A 291 -9.76 -3.88 -8.19
N LEU A 292 -9.63 -2.64 -8.67
CA LEU A 292 -9.61 -2.38 -10.12
C LEU A 292 -8.39 -3.00 -10.81
N LEU A 293 -7.22 -3.04 -10.16
CA LEU A 293 -6.05 -3.74 -10.70
C LEU A 293 -6.33 -5.25 -10.83
N GLU A 294 -6.95 -5.85 -9.81
CA GLU A 294 -7.34 -7.27 -9.82
C GLU A 294 -8.39 -7.57 -10.90
N GLU A 295 -9.42 -6.72 -11.05
CA GLU A 295 -10.44 -6.84 -12.11
C GLU A 295 -9.84 -6.79 -13.52
N LYS A 296 -8.75 -6.03 -13.70
CA LYS A 296 -7.98 -5.99 -14.94
C LYS A 296 -6.97 -7.14 -15.08
N GLY A 297 -6.92 -8.06 -14.12
CA GLY A 297 -6.08 -9.26 -14.16
C GLY A 297 -4.65 -9.08 -13.63
N TYR A 298 -4.33 -7.96 -12.98
CA TYR A 298 -3.02 -7.76 -12.36
C TYR A 298 -2.95 -8.41 -10.97
N ASP A 299 -1.84 -9.09 -10.69
CA ASP A 299 -1.46 -9.40 -9.32
C ASP A 299 -1.11 -8.09 -8.58
N PRO A 300 -1.67 -7.81 -7.39
CA PRO A 300 -1.37 -6.58 -6.64
C PRO A 300 0.12 -6.35 -6.41
N LEU A 301 0.92 -7.41 -6.31
CA LEU A 301 2.37 -7.30 -6.13
C LEU A 301 3.11 -6.75 -7.36
N CYS A 302 2.48 -6.75 -8.54
CA CYS A 302 2.99 -6.00 -9.70
C CYS A 302 3.00 -4.50 -9.41
N TYR A 303 1.96 -3.98 -8.75
CA TYR A 303 1.91 -2.59 -8.31
C TYR A 303 2.93 -2.29 -7.21
N ARG A 304 3.11 -3.22 -6.26
CA ARG A 304 4.19 -3.08 -5.27
C ARG A 304 5.55 -2.97 -5.94
N LEU A 305 5.88 -3.87 -6.88
CA LEU A 305 7.13 -3.80 -7.65
C LEU A 305 7.25 -2.49 -8.43
N PHE A 306 6.17 -2.04 -9.09
CA PHE A 306 6.13 -0.75 -9.78
C PHE A 306 6.53 0.41 -8.87
N CYS A 307 6.04 0.45 -7.64
CA CYS A 307 6.42 1.44 -6.66
C CYS A 307 7.90 1.32 -6.24
N LEU A 308 8.39 0.08 -6.01
CA LEU A 308 9.77 -0.18 -5.58
C LEU A 308 10.82 0.18 -6.65
N GLN A 309 10.45 0.20 -7.94
CA GLN A 309 11.33 0.58 -9.03
C GLN A 309 11.66 2.09 -9.07
N SER A 310 11.00 2.89 -8.24
CA SER A 310 11.25 4.33 -8.14
C SER A 310 11.60 4.72 -6.71
N HIS A 311 12.52 5.66 -6.56
CA HIS A 311 12.85 6.23 -5.26
C HIS A 311 11.64 6.98 -4.67
N TYR A 312 11.38 6.85 -3.36
CA TYR A 312 10.21 7.46 -2.71
C TYR A 312 10.16 9.00 -2.80
N ARG A 313 11.34 9.67 -2.89
CA ARG A 313 11.46 11.12 -3.06
C ARG A 313 11.33 11.61 -4.52
N ARG A 314 10.94 10.74 -5.45
CA ARG A 314 10.64 11.12 -6.85
C ARG A 314 9.16 10.95 -7.12
N ASN A 315 8.58 11.87 -7.88
CA ASN A 315 7.26 11.66 -8.44
C ASN A 315 7.26 10.40 -9.32
N LEU A 316 6.22 9.61 -9.18
CA LEU A 316 6.01 8.41 -9.99
C LEU A 316 4.80 8.65 -10.89
N VAL A 317 4.91 8.33 -12.17
CA VAL A 317 3.81 8.48 -13.12
C VAL A 317 3.19 7.12 -13.39
N PHE A 318 1.92 6.99 -13.02
CA PHE A 318 1.11 5.82 -13.34
C PHE A 318 0.54 5.93 -14.74
N THR A 319 0.78 4.92 -15.55
CA THR A 319 0.04 4.58 -16.76
C THR A 319 -0.18 3.07 -16.77
N TRP A 320 -1.20 2.61 -17.48
CA TRP A 320 -1.41 1.17 -17.67
C TRP A 320 -0.20 0.51 -18.32
N GLU A 321 0.44 1.17 -19.29
CA GLU A 321 1.67 0.69 -19.95
C GLU A 321 2.82 0.52 -18.94
N ASN A 322 3.01 1.47 -18.02
CA ASN A 322 4.05 1.35 -16.99
C ASN A 322 3.75 0.19 -16.03
N LEU A 323 2.49 -0.04 -15.70
CA LEU A 323 2.09 -1.19 -14.89
C LEU A 323 2.28 -2.51 -15.64
N ASP A 324 1.95 -2.58 -16.95
CA ASP A 324 2.21 -3.74 -17.81
C ASP A 324 3.70 -4.09 -17.85
N ASN A 325 4.57 -3.09 -17.94
CA ASN A 325 6.03 -3.26 -17.91
C ASN A 325 6.49 -3.83 -16.56
N ALA A 326 5.92 -3.33 -15.45
CA ALA A 326 6.21 -3.85 -14.11
C ALA A 326 5.68 -5.28 -13.93
N ALA A 327 4.48 -5.59 -14.42
CA ALA A 327 3.89 -6.92 -14.39
C ALA A 327 4.71 -7.94 -15.20
N GLY A 328 5.11 -7.57 -16.42
CA GLY A 328 6.01 -8.39 -17.23
C GLY A 328 7.37 -8.62 -16.57
N THR A 329 7.90 -7.60 -15.89
CA THR A 329 9.14 -7.69 -15.10
C THR A 329 8.98 -8.63 -13.92
N TYR A 330 7.88 -8.53 -13.18
CA TYR A 330 7.56 -9.39 -12.05
C TYR A 330 7.42 -10.85 -12.46
N GLN A 331 6.67 -11.14 -13.53
CA GLN A 331 6.51 -12.49 -14.05
C GLN A 331 7.85 -13.10 -14.50
N LYS A 332 8.70 -12.32 -15.19
CA LYS A 332 10.05 -12.79 -15.58
C LYS A 332 10.93 -13.06 -14.38
N LEU A 333 10.83 -12.26 -13.31
CA LEU A 333 11.57 -12.48 -12.07
C LEU A 333 11.12 -13.79 -11.41
N ILE A 334 9.82 -14.00 -11.23
CA ILE A 334 9.26 -15.23 -10.69
C ILE A 334 9.69 -16.46 -11.52
N ALA A 335 9.62 -16.39 -12.84
CA ALA A 335 10.02 -17.48 -13.72
C ALA A 335 11.50 -17.84 -13.55
N LYS A 336 12.38 -16.85 -13.40
CA LYS A 336 13.81 -17.10 -13.12
C LYS A 336 14.01 -17.74 -11.75
N VAL A 337 13.28 -17.32 -10.72
CA VAL A 337 13.34 -17.95 -9.38
C VAL A 337 12.81 -19.39 -9.44
N ALA A 338 11.73 -19.63 -10.19
CA ALA A 338 11.14 -20.96 -10.38
C ALA A 338 12.08 -21.92 -11.12
N ALA A 339 12.97 -21.42 -11.96
CA ALA A 339 13.97 -22.24 -12.67
C ALA A 339 15.14 -22.69 -11.79
N LEU A 340 15.36 -22.05 -10.63
CA LEU A 340 16.41 -22.47 -9.69
C LEU A 340 16.06 -23.81 -9.06
N LYS A 341 17.07 -24.68 -8.86
CA LYS A 341 16.91 -26.00 -8.24
C LYS A 341 16.93 -25.86 -6.72
N ASN A 342 15.92 -26.41 -6.07
CA ASN A 342 15.89 -26.50 -4.61
C ASN A 342 16.42 -27.88 -4.20
N ASP A 343 17.74 -28.11 -4.31
CA ASP A 343 18.43 -29.39 -4.08
C ASP A 343 19.12 -29.47 -2.70
N GLY A 344 18.96 -28.45 -1.85
CA GLY A 344 19.51 -28.43 -0.49
C GLY A 344 21.03 -28.28 -0.44
N GLY A 345 21.65 -27.68 -1.45
CA GLY A 345 23.10 -27.42 -1.50
C GLY A 345 23.60 -26.56 -0.33
N GLU A 346 24.91 -26.66 -0.03
CA GLU A 346 25.57 -25.85 0.99
C GLU A 346 25.56 -24.38 0.63
N ILE A 347 25.31 -23.51 1.62
CA ILE A 347 25.25 -22.06 1.42
C ILE A 347 26.66 -21.47 1.27
N ASP A 348 26.89 -20.76 0.18
CA ASP A 348 28.10 -20.01 -0.10
C ASP A 348 28.10 -18.69 0.71
N ASN A 349 28.79 -18.72 1.85
CA ASN A 349 28.84 -17.60 2.79
C ASN A 349 29.54 -16.35 2.22
N GLU A 350 30.48 -16.51 1.29
CA GLU A 350 31.16 -15.38 0.64
C GLU A 350 30.21 -14.66 -0.32
N ALA A 351 29.46 -15.41 -1.11
CA ALA A 351 28.41 -14.86 -1.96
C ALA A 351 27.32 -14.14 -1.11
N VAL A 352 26.90 -14.75 0.01
CA VAL A 352 25.94 -14.15 0.94
C VAL A 352 26.46 -12.82 1.49
N ALA A 353 27.69 -12.77 1.98
CA ALA A 353 28.27 -11.54 2.52
C ALA A 353 28.32 -10.42 1.45
N THR A 354 28.84 -10.76 0.24
CA THR A 354 28.98 -9.81 -0.86
C THR A 354 27.64 -9.24 -1.32
N LEU A 355 26.63 -10.08 -1.48
CA LEU A 355 25.34 -9.65 -2.02
C LEU A 355 24.48 -8.95 -0.97
N ARG A 356 24.57 -9.33 0.31
CA ARG A 356 23.96 -8.59 1.42
C ARG A 356 24.54 -7.20 1.59
N GLU A 357 25.85 -7.05 1.42
CA GLU A 357 26.48 -5.73 1.46
C GLU A 357 25.91 -4.80 0.39
N ARG A 358 25.74 -5.28 -0.86
CA ARG A 358 25.11 -4.50 -1.93
C ARG A 358 23.66 -4.12 -1.62
N PHE A 359 22.89 -5.07 -1.11
CA PHE A 359 21.50 -4.83 -0.73
C PHE A 359 21.40 -3.81 0.41
N ASN A 360 22.24 -3.95 1.42
CA ASN A 360 22.30 -3.01 2.54
C ASN A 360 22.83 -1.64 2.13
N ALA A 361 23.79 -1.56 1.20
CA ALA A 361 24.26 -0.29 0.65
C ALA A 361 23.16 0.45 -0.11
N ALA A 362 22.26 -0.28 -0.80
CA ALA A 362 21.12 0.32 -1.49
C ALA A 362 20.08 0.88 -0.50
N LEU A 363 19.57 0.06 0.40
CA LEU A 363 18.52 0.48 1.35
C LEU A 363 19.06 1.38 2.46
N GLY A 364 20.28 1.14 2.92
CA GLY A 364 20.95 1.98 3.91
C GLY A 364 21.32 3.38 3.42
N ASN A 365 21.14 3.63 2.12
CA ASN A 365 21.37 4.92 1.49
C ASN A 365 20.04 5.57 1.10
N ASP A 366 19.26 5.96 2.08
CA ASP A 366 17.98 6.66 1.92
C ASP A 366 16.92 5.81 1.19
N LEU A 367 16.80 4.54 1.58
CA LEU A 367 15.81 3.58 1.05
C LEU A 367 15.77 3.53 -0.49
N ASN A 368 16.91 3.39 -1.13
CA ASN A 368 16.96 3.26 -2.58
C ASN A 368 16.44 1.89 -3.04
N THR A 369 15.11 1.75 -3.05
CA THR A 369 14.41 0.51 -3.42
C THR A 369 14.70 0.09 -4.86
N SER A 370 14.94 1.03 -5.77
CA SER A 370 15.30 0.72 -7.16
C SER A 370 16.62 -0.06 -7.25
N LEU A 371 17.63 0.36 -6.48
CA LEU A 371 18.89 -0.39 -6.38
C LEU A 371 18.71 -1.71 -5.59
N ALA A 372 17.85 -1.74 -4.58
CA ALA A 372 17.56 -2.99 -3.87
C ALA A 372 16.86 -4.02 -4.77
N VAL A 373 15.95 -3.61 -5.65
CA VAL A 373 15.38 -4.48 -6.70
C VAL A 373 16.47 -4.96 -7.67
N THR A 374 17.45 -4.10 -8.00
CA THR A 374 18.59 -4.50 -8.83
C THR A 374 19.40 -5.61 -8.14
N ALA A 375 19.57 -5.56 -6.82
CA ALA A 375 20.28 -6.60 -6.07
C ALA A 375 19.63 -7.99 -6.20
N LEU A 376 18.31 -8.11 -6.41
CA LEU A 376 17.65 -9.39 -6.74
C LEU A 376 18.20 -9.98 -8.05
N TYR A 377 18.41 -9.13 -9.06
CA TYR A 377 18.99 -9.58 -10.33
C TYR A 377 20.47 -9.90 -10.21
N ASP A 378 21.19 -9.21 -9.32
CA ASP A 378 22.58 -9.52 -9.03
C ASP A 378 22.69 -10.91 -8.40
N VAL A 379 21.80 -11.28 -7.46
CA VAL A 379 21.71 -12.65 -6.90
C VAL A 379 21.54 -13.69 -8.01
N LEU A 380 20.59 -13.45 -8.94
CA LEU A 380 20.29 -14.41 -10.01
C LEU A 380 21.48 -14.60 -10.99
N LYS A 381 22.29 -13.56 -11.19
CA LYS A 381 23.45 -13.55 -12.12
C LYS A 381 24.75 -14.01 -11.45
N TYR A 382 24.83 -13.97 -10.13
CA TYR A 382 26.06 -14.28 -9.40
C TYR A 382 26.48 -15.74 -9.61
N LYS A 383 27.80 -15.98 -9.67
CA LYS A 383 28.37 -17.33 -9.81
C LYS A 383 28.38 -18.04 -8.47
N THR A 384 27.26 -18.60 -8.10
CA THR A 384 27.09 -19.44 -6.91
C THR A 384 26.00 -20.50 -7.17
N ASN A 385 25.79 -21.43 -6.25
CA ASN A 385 24.79 -22.48 -6.38
C ASN A 385 23.35 -21.95 -6.19
N ASP A 386 22.37 -22.72 -6.64
CA ASP A 386 20.97 -22.32 -6.59
C ASP A 386 20.42 -22.25 -5.16
N ALA A 387 20.92 -23.08 -4.23
CA ALA A 387 20.53 -23.01 -2.82
C ALA A 387 20.89 -21.65 -2.20
N THR A 388 22.08 -21.14 -2.45
CA THR A 388 22.53 -19.81 -2.00
C THR A 388 21.67 -18.70 -2.63
N LYS A 389 21.34 -18.81 -3.93
CA LYS A 389 20.45 -17.85 -4.60
C LYS A 389 19.05 -17.83 -3.98
N LEU A 390 18.45 -18.99 -3.77
CA LEU A 390 17.13 -19.09 -3.13
C LEU A 390 17.16 -18.52 -1.72
N PHE A 391 18.18 -18.83 -0.93
CA PHE A 391 18.37 -18.28 0.39
C PHE A 391 18.43 -16.74 0.39
N LEU A 392 19.21 -16.12 -0.52
CA LEU A 392 19.34 -14.67 -0.62
C LEU A 392 18.07 -14.00 -1.15
N LEU A 393 17.36 -14.63 -2.10
CA LEU A 393 16.09 -14.11 -2.60
C LEU A 393 15.02 -14.09 -1.50
N ASP A 394 14.93 -15.14 -0.68
CA ASP A 394 14.05 -15.18 0.49
C ASP A 394 14.45 -14.14 1.53
N ASP A 395 15.76 -13.98 1.77
CA ASP A 395 16.27 -13.01 2.73
C ASP A 395 15.96 -11.56 2.34
N PHE A 396 16.18 -11.17 1.08
CA PHE A 396 15.89 -9.83 0.58
C PHE A 396 14.38 -9.58 0.48
N ASP A 397 13.61 -10.62 0.24
CA ASP A 397 12.15 -10.53 0.14
C ASP A 397 11.47 -10.28 1.50
N LYS A 398 12.16 -10.50 2.62
CA LYS A 398 11.71 -10.05 3.97
C LYS A 398 11.48 -8.54 4.01
N VAL A 399 12.21 -7.77 3.20
CA VAL A 399 12.07 -6.33 3.07
C VAL A 399 11.22 -5.94 1.87
N LEU A 400 11.51 -6.49 0.69
CA LEU A 400 10.82 -6.12 -0.56
C LEU A 400 9.40 -6.67 -0.63
N SER A 401 9.16 -7.84 -0.02
CA SER A 401 7.84 -8.48 0.14
C SER A 401 7.09 -8.67 -1.17
N LEU A 402 7.78 -9.26 -2.13
CA LEU A 402 7.27 -9.61 -3.46
C LEU A 402 6.78 -11.06 -3.57
N ASP A 403 6.80 -11.82 -2.46
CA ASP A 403 6.41 -13.25 -2.39
C ASP A 403 7.19 -14.13 -3.39
N LEU A 404 8.46 -13.83 -3.66
CA LEU A 404 9.23 -14.43 -4.75
C LEU A 404 9.28 -15.96 -4.69
N ILE A 405 9.62 -16.51 -3.53
CA ILE A 405 9.72 -17.96 -3.34
C ILE A 405 8.34 -18.62 -3.44
N LYS A 406 7.34 -18.06 -2.76
CA LYS A 406 5.96 -18.55 -2.78
C LYS A 406 5.37 -18.58 -4.20
N LYS A 407 5.52 -17.48 -4.95
CA LYS A 407 5.06 -17.37 -6.34
C LYS A 407 5.82 -18.32 -7.28
N ALA A 408 7.12 -18.49 -7.07
CA ALA A 408 7.92 -19.45 -7.82
C ALA A 408 7.44 -20.90 -7.57
N ASP A 409 7.10 -21.24 -6.34
CA ASP A 409 6.55 -22.55 -6.00
C ASP A 409 5.17 -22.79 -6.62
N GLU A 410 4.32 -21.75 -6.70
CA GLU A 410 3.06 -21.83 -7.44
C GLU A 410 3.29 -22.14 -8.93
N VAL A 411 4.28 -21.49 -9.55
CA VAL A 411 4.66 -21.75 -10.96
C VAL A 411 5.16 -23.19 -11.12
N ARG A 412 6.04 -23.69 -10.23
CA ARG A 412 6.54 -25.08 -10.24
C ARG A 412 5.39 -26.08 -10.11
N LYS A 413 4.45 -25.85 -9.18
CA LYS A 413 3.28 -26.71 -8.98
C LYS A 413 2.38 -26.77 -10.21
N ARG A 414 2.11 -25.63 -10.86
CA ARG A 414 1.33 -25.56 -12.09
C ARG A 414 2.03 -26.31 -13.24
N ALA A 415 3.33 -26.12 -13.40
CA ALA A 415 4.11 -26.83 -14.41
C ALA A 415 4.13 -28.34 -14.16
N ALA A 416 4.29 -28.78 -12.91
CA ALA A 416 4.23 -30.19 -12.54
C ALA A 416 2.83 -30.81 -12.74
N ALA A 417 1.77 -30.04 -12.48
CA ALA A 417 0.40 -30.48 -12.74
C ALA A 417 0.11 -30.60 -14.26
N ALA A 418 0.62 -29.66 -15.05
CA ALA A 418 0.52 -29.69 -16.51
C ALA A 418 1.39 -30.82 -17.14
N ALA A 419 2.53 -31.14 -16.50
CA ALA A 419 3.42 -32.23 -16.95
C ALA A 419 2.97 -33.61 -16.50
N LYS A 420 2.04 -33.72 -15.53
CA LYS A 420 1.42 -35.02 -15.25
C LYS A 420 0.62 -35.41 -16.49
N PRO A 421 0.97 -36.54 -17.18
CA PRO A 421 0.08 -37.06 -18.19
C PRO A 421 -1.27 -37.23 -17.48
N THR A 422 -2.34 -36.74 -18.04
CA THR A 422 -3.68 -37.16 -17.67
C THR A 422 -3.68 -38.68 -17.92
N ALA A 423 -3.38 -39.42 -16.86
CA ALA A 423 -3.35 -40.87 -16.93
C ALA A 423 -4.79 -41.29 -17.26
N GLY A 424 -5.05 -41.54 -18.53
CA GLY A 424 -6.09 -42.42 -18.93
C GLY A 424 -7.50 -41.89 -19.17
N VAL A 425 -7.72 -40.63 -19.35
CA VAL A 425 -9.00 -40.21 -19.96
C VAL A 425 -8.73 -39.76 -21.39
N TYR A 426 -8.97 -40.63 -22.33
CA TYR A 426 -9.03 -40.29 -23.74
C TYR A 426 -10.24 -39.36 -23.93
N SER A 427 -10.02 -38.10 -24.23
CA SER A 427 -11.11 -37.13 -24.37
C SER A 427 -11.69 -37.20 -25.78
N ILE A 428 -13.00 -37.39 -25.86
CA ILE A 428 -13.73 -37.40 -27.12
C ILE A 428 -14.57 -36.14 -27.17
N LEU A 429 -14.28 -35.28 -28.13
CA LEU A 429 -14.94 -33.99 -28.32
C LEU A 429 -15.84 -34.05 -29.53
N ALA A 430 -17.15 -33.87 -29.34
CA ALA A 430 -18.07 -33.65 -30.42
C ALA A 430 -18.06 -32.18 -30.86
N GLU A 431 -18.28 -31.90 -32.15
CA GLU A 431 -18.55 -30.55 -32.60
C GLU A 431 -19.95 -30.11 -32.09
N GLU A 432 -20.10 -28.82 -31.79
CA GLU A 432 -21.28 -28.26 -31.14
C GLU A 432 -22.58 -28.68 -31.88
N GLY A 433 -23.52 -29.30 -31.16
CA GLY A 433 -24.77 -29.82 -31.72
C GLY A 433 -24.70 -31.25 -32.28
N SER A 434 -23.57 -31.97 -32.17
CA SER A 434 -23.36 -33.32 -32.70
C SER A 434 -23.24 -34.41 -31.61
N GLU A 435 -23.66 -34.15 -30.36
CA GLU A 435 -23.56 -35.11 -29.25
C GLU A 435 -24.30 -36.42 -29.57
N ASP A 436 -23.56 -37.55 -29.59
CA ASP A 436 -24.07 -38.88 -29.88
C ASP A 436 -23.27 -39.90 -29.03
N ALA A 437 -23.98 -40.53 -28.12
CA ALA A 437 -23.38 -41.48 -27.17
C ALA A 437 -22.85 -42.79 -27.87
N GLU A 438 -23.49 -43.20 -28.93
CA GLU A 438 -23.09 -44.41 -29.70
C GLU A 438 -21.80 -44.15 -30.48
N VAL A 439 -21.73 -42.96 -31.12
CA VAL A 439 -20.54 -42.50 -31.83
C VAL A 439 -19.35 -42.36 -30.85
N THR A 440 -19.60 -41.76 -29.68
CA THR A 440 -18.60 -41.61 -28.64
C THR A 440 -18.07 -42.95 -28.15
N ALA A 441 -18.94 -43.93 -27.92
CA ALA A 441 -18.57 -45.27 -27.52
C ALA A 441 -17.71 -46.00 -28.60
N LYS A 442 -18.03 -45.87 -29.88
CA LYS A 442 -17.25 -46.42 -31.01
C LYS A 442 -15.85 -45.75 -31.09
N ILE A 443 -15.78 -44.44 -30.92
CA ILE A 443 -14.48 -43.73 -30.90
C ILE A 443 -13.62 -44.20 -29.72
N GLN A 444 -14.21 -44.44 -28.55
CA GLN A 444 -13.54 -45.02 -27.41
C GLN A 444 -13.04 -46.43 -27.70
N ALA A 445 -13.86 -47.29 -28.33
CA ALA A 445 -13.46 -48.63 -28.72
C ALA A 445 -12.29 -48.63 -29.72
N ARG A 446 -12.29 -47.68 -30.68
CA ARG A 446 -11.17 -47.46 -31.62
C ARG A 446 -9.87 -47.12 -30.87
N TYR A 447 -9.96 -46.26 -29.86
CA TYR A 447 -8.80 -45.92 -29.01
C TYR A 447 -8.25 -47.12 -28.25
N GLU A 448 -9.11 -47.94 -27.64
CA GLU A 448 -8.69 -49.16 -26.93
C GLU A 448 -8.08 -50.18 -27.91
N ALA A 449 -8.62 -50.31 -29.13
CA ALA A 449 -8.00 -51.17 -30.16
C ALA A 449 -6.59 -50.65 -30.55
N LYS A 450 -6.40 -49.33 -30.73
CA LYS A 450 -5.07 -48.74 -30.98
C LYS A 450 -4.12 -48.99 -29.83
N LYS A 451 -4.58 -48.84 -28.59
CA LYS A 451 -3.78 -49.10 -27.39
C LYS A 451 -3.35 -50.54 -27.26
N ALA A 452 -4.21 -51.48 -27.65
CA ALA A 452 -3.91 -52.91 -27.72
C ALA A 452 -3.10 -53.29 -28.97
N LYS A 453 -2.65 -52.32 -29.79
CA LYS A 453 -1.94 -52.56 -31.08
C LYS A 453 -2.74 -53.38 -32.10
N ASN A 454 -4.08 -53.45 -31.94
CA ASN A 454 -4.98 -54.03 -32.91
C ASN A 454 -5.40 -53.00 -33.95
N PHE A 455 -4.49 -52.68 -34.87
CA PHE A 455 -4.72 -51.63 -35.87
C PHE A 455 -5.80 -52.01 -36.89
N ALA A 456 -5.97 -53.27 -37.19
CA ALA A 456 -7.01 -53.76 -38.11
C ALA A 456 -8.43 -53.40 -37.57
N GLU A 457 -8.66 -53.65 -36.30
CA GLU A 457 -9.92 -53.32 -35.63
C GLU A 457 -10.12 -51.79 -35.51
N ALA A 458 -9.06 -51.05 -35.20
CA ALA A 458 -9.13 -49.62 -35.14
C ALA A 458 -9.48 -48.95 -36.49
N ASP A 459 -8.95 -49.51 -37.59
CA ASP A 459 -9.24 -49.05 -38.94
C ASP A 459 -10.67 -49.46 -39.36
N ARG A 460 -11.11 -50.65 -39.00
CA ARG A 460 -12.51 -51.08 -39.25
C ARG A 460 -13.52 -50.16 -38.59
N ILE A 461 -13.32 -49.77 -37.33
CA ILE A 461 -14.19 -48.86 -36.59
C ILE A 461 -14.16 -47.47 -37.25
N ARG A 462 -12.99 -47.00 -37.67
CA ARG A 462 -12.89 -45.70 -38.38
C ARG A 462 -13.69 -45.70 -39.68
N ASP A 463 -13.56 -46.75 -40.48
CA ASP A 463 -14.23 -46.85 -41.77
C ASP A 463 -15.74 -47.03 -41.62
N GLU A 464 -16.19 -47.74 -40.57
CA GLU A 464 -17.60 -47.84 -40.19
C GLU A 464 -18.18 -46.49 -39.82
N LEU A 465 -17.51 -45.70 -39.00
CA LEU A 465 -17.95 -44.33 -38.62
C LEU A 465 -17.94 -43.41 -39.81
N LYS A 466 -16.95 -43.51 -40.70
CA LYS A 466 -16.92 -42.74 -41.96
C LYS A 466 -18.09 -43.09 -42.88
N ALA A 467 -18.48 -44.35 -42.96
CA ALA A 467 -19.66 -44.76 -43.74
C ALA A 467 -20.97 -44.24 -43.16
N GLN A 468 -20.99 -43.91 -41.88
CA GLN A 468 -22.11 -43.25 -41.18
C GLN A 468 -22.07 -41.71 -41.29
N GLY A 469 -21.19 -41.11 -42.12
CA GLY A 469 -21.03 -39.70 -42.26
C GLY A 469 -20.34 -39.01 -41.05
N ILE A 470 -19.43 -39.72 -40.37
CA ILE A 470 -18.70 -39.22 -39.20
C ILE A 470 -17.24 -39.08 -39.54
N GLU A 471 -16.72 -37.88 -39.44
CA GLU A 471 -15.30 -37.59 -39.58
C GLU A 471 -14.63 -37.49 -38.21
N ILE A 472 -13.52 -38.23 -38.03
CA ILE A 472 -12.75 -38.27 -36.79
C ILE A 472 -11.36 -37.69 -37.04
N THR A 473 -10.96 -36.73 -36.22
CA THR A 473 -9.61 -36.17 -36.18
C THR A 473 -8.93 -36.52 -34.85
N ASP A 474 -7.81 -37.26 -34.90
CA ASP A 474 -7.00 -37.54 -33.72
C ASP A 474 -6.32 -36.24 -33.24
N ILE A 475 -6.41 -35.96 -31.94
CA ILE A 475 -5.79 -34.80 -31.27
C ILE A 475 -4.90 -35.29 -30.12
N PRO A 476 -3.94 -34.48 -29.62
CA PRO A 476 -3.16 -34.87 -28.47
C PRO A 476 -4.03 -35.22 -27.26
N GLY A 477 -3.99 -36.48 -26.81
CA GLY A 477 -4.78 -36.99 -25.67
C GLY A 477 -6.25 -37.29 -25.97
N GLY A 478 -6.70 -37.32 -27.26
CA GLY A 478 -8.09 -37.57 -27.56
C GLY A 478 -8.44 -37.67 -29.06
N ALA A 479 -9.71 -37.55 -29.36
CA ALA A 479 -10.24 -37.39 -30.72
C ALA A 479 -11.34 -36.32 -30.74
N ARG A 480 -11.42 -35.62 -31.87
CA ARG A 480 -12.54 -34.73 -32.20
C ARG A 480 -13.32 -35.36 -33.35
N TRP A 481 -14.63 -35.23 -33.32
CA TRP A 481 -15.47 -35.73 -34.40
C TRP A 481 -16.61 -34.79 -34.76
N LYS A 482 -17.06 -34.88 -35.99
CA LYS A 482 -18.21 -34.14 -36.53
C LYS A 482 -19.02 -35.02 -37.49
N ARG A 483 -20.30 -34.70 -37.71
CA ARG A 483 -21.10 -35.24 -38.80
C ARG A 483 -20.81 -34.45 -40.09
N ILE A 484 -20.61 -35.19 -41.24
CA ILE A 484 -20.35 -34.62 -42.54
C ILE A 484 -21.67 -34.54 -43.32
#